data_9edb5517179f163d9c6d48ff46eea63d
#
_entry.id   9edb5517179f163d9c6d48ff46eea63d
#
_cell.length_a   1.000
_cell.length_b   1.000
_cell.length_c   1.000
_cell.angle_alpha   90.00
_cell.angle_beta   90.00
_cell.angle_gamma   90.00
#
_symmetry.space_group_name_H-M   'P 1'
#
loop_
_entity.id
_entity.type
_entity.pdbx_description
1 polymer ?
#
loop_
_entity_poly.entity_id
_entity_poly.type
_entity_poly.pdbx_seq_one_letter_code
_entity_poly.pdbx_strand_id
1 'polypeptide(L)'
;MSEGKQATGFEAGLSGDDQIRIALHRMIERGGEARMPDIYDAVEARIRPKGLVLSKQGRASLRFFVNKVAVQAGYVYPHDKDHPGWRITPEGKDFACSPTASEDVAINVDTGAEERLLPNAVQGAAFERWVLILLRAAYPYYAWYDQGRHKATERGLDFVGTRLGDSNNEARSIGVQVKLHRPNNAPTQGEWLKFLAGCFARRVESAIFVTTGRLTSAQRREAQEAKVIVLEGAAEIARLASLHNVEAFELSEKGADDESG
;
A
#
# COMPACT_ATOMS: atom_id res chain seq x y z
N MET A 1 -7.23 39.00 2.26
CA MET A 1 -7.22 37.56 1.86
C MET A 1 -6.14 36.89 2.68
N SER A 2 -6.51 36.01 3.61
CA SER A 2 -5.52 35.30 4.44
C SER A 2 -4.73 34.35 3.55
N GLU A 3 -3.41 34.58 3.44
CA GLU A 3 -2.52 33.61 2.78
C GLU A 3 -2.57 32.30 3.56
N GLY A 4 -3.05 31.23 2.93
CA GLY A 4 -3.09 29.89 3.54
C GLY A 4 -1.67 29.41 3.90
N LYS A 5 -1.54 28.69 4.99
CA LYS A 5 -0.26 28.09 5.41
C LYS A 5 0.24 27.11 4.37
N GLN A 6 1.48 27.27 3.90
CA GLN A 6 2.11 26.38 2.94
C GLN A 6 2.35 24.99 3.54
N ALA A 7 1.93 23.93 2.84
CA ALA A 7 2.07 22.55 3.30
C ALA A 7 2.31 21.57 2.15
N THR A 8 2.89 20.42 2.45
CA THR A 8 2.86 19.24 1.57
C THR A 8 1.54 18.49 1.71
N GLY A 9 1.23 17.57 0.80
CA GLY A 9 0.05 16.69 0.94
C GLY A 9 0.09 15.89 2.24
N PHE A 10 1.25 15.41 2.65
CA PHE A 10 1.44 14.67 3.90
C PHE A 10 1.18 15.51 5.15
N GLU A 11 1.72 16.73 5.21
CA GLU A 11 1.45 17.67 6.31
C GLU A 11 -0.02 18.04 6.39
N ALA A 12 -0.73 17.94 5.26
CA ALA A 12 -2.19 18.12 5.20
C ALA A 12 -2.98 16.83 5.56
N GLY A 13 -2.29 15.72 5.87
CA GLY A 13 -2.89 14.44 6.23
C GLY A 13 -3.35 13.62 5.01
N LEU A 14 -2.83 13.89 3.81
CA LEU A 14 -3.07 13.07 2.63
C LEU A 14 -1.93 12.08 2.46
N SER A 15 -2.24 10.78 2.45
CA SER A 15 -1.29 9.73 2.09
C SER A 15 -0.83 9.85 0.63
N GLY A 16 0.18 9.10 0.22
CA GLY A 16 0.58 9.02 -1.19
C GLY A 16 -0.55 8.49 -2.08
N ASP A 17 -1.28 7.50 -1.59
CA ASP A 17 -2.43 6.92 -2.29
C ASP A 17 -3.58 7.93 -2.43
N ASP A 18 -3.87 8.72 -1.39
CA ASP A 18 -4.88 9.78 -1.48
C ASP A 18 -4.51 10.80 -2.56
N GLN A 19 -3.25 11.21 -2.61
CA GLN A 19 -2.76 12.14 -3.62
C GLN A 19 -2.86 11.55 -5.04
N ILE A 20 -2.54 10.26 -5.21
CA ILE A 20 -2.72 9.56 -6.50
C ILE A 20 -4.21 9.46 -6.84
N ARG A 21 -5.08 9.06 -5.91
CA ARG A 21 -6.52 8.97 -6.17
C ARG A 21 -7.11 10.32 -6.58
N ILE A 22 -6.77 11.41 -5.89
CA ILE A 22 -7.20 12.75 -6.28
C ILE A 22 -6.75 13.08 -7.71
N ALA A 23 -5.51 12.76 -8.07
CA ALA A 23 -5.00 12.97 -9.42
C ALA A 23 -5.76 12.15 -10.47
N LEU A 24 -6.03 10.87 -10.18
CA LEU A 24 -6.77 9.98 -11.07
C LEU A 24 -8.24 10.42 -11.22
N HIS A 25 -8.90 10.80 -10.14
CA HIS A 25 -10.25 11.38 -10.20
C HIS A 25 -10.27 12.62 -11.08
N ARG A 26 -9.26 13.49 -10.95
CA ARG A 26 -9.16 14.68 -11.79
C ARG A 26 -8.99 14.32 -13.27
N MET A 27 -8.23 13.27 -13.58
CA MET A 27 -8.13 12.75 -14.95
C MET A 27 -9.49 12.23 -15.46
N ILE A 28 -10.23 11.49 -14.64
CA ILE A 28 -11.57 11.00 -14.99
C ILE A 28 -12.52 12.16 -15.30
N GLU A 29 -12.58 13.17 -14.43
CA GLU A 29 -13.41 14.38 -14.61
C GLU A 29 -13.08 15.15 -15.89
N ARG A 30 -11.83 15.08 -16.34
CA ARG A 30 -11.35 15.71 -17.58
C ARG A 30 -11.43 14.81 -18.80
N GLY A 31 -12.15 13.69 -18.72
CA GLY A 31 -12.32 12.79 -19.86
C GLY A 31 -11.18 11.79 -20.09
N GLY A 32 -10.34 11.56 -19.09
CA GLY A 32 -9.26 10.58 -19.11
C GLY A 32 -7.85 11.16 -19.14
N GLU A 33 -7.73 12.48 -19.27
CA GLU A 33 -6.44 13.20 -19.31
C GLU A 33 -6.51 14.48 -18.46
N ALA A 34 -5.46 14.78 -17.69
CA ALA A 34 -5.33 16.04 -16.95
C ALA A 34 -3.88 16.56 -16.98
N ARG A 35 -3.71 17.89 -17.02
CA ARG A 35 -2.41 18.54 -16.88
C ARG A 35 -2.04 18.69 -15.41
N MET A 36 -0.74 18.81 -15.12
CA MET A 36 -0.28 18.97 -13.73
C MET A 36 -0.92 20.17 -12.99
N PRO A 37 -1.16 21.35 -13.59
CA PRO A 37 -1.89 22.41 -12.93
C PRO A 37 -3.29 21.98 -12.47
N ASP A 38 -4.05 21.28 -13.30
CA ASP A 38 -5.39 20.77 -12.93
C ASP A 38 -5.33 19.81 -11.74
N ILE A 39 -4.27 18.99 -11.67
CA ILE A 39 -4.04 18.03 -10.58
C ILE A 39 -3.65 18.77 -9.30
N TYR A 40 -2.81 19.84 -9.39
CA TYR A 40 -2.49 20.69 -8.24
C TYR A 40 -3.75 21.34 -7.67
N ASP A 41 -4.60 21.90 -8.53
CA ASP A 41 -5.84 22.53 -8.14
C ASP A 41 -6.79 21.56 -7.42
N ALA A 42 -6.85 20.31 -7.88
CA ALA A 42 -7.67 19.27 -7.25
C ALA A 42 -7.16 18.93 -5.84
N VAL A 43 -5.84 18.80 -5.64
CA VAL A 43 -5.26 18.56 -4.32
C VAL A 43 -5.40 19.78 -3.43
N GLU A 44 -5.18 20.99 -3.95
CA GLU A 44 -5.38 22.24 -3.20
C GLU A 44 -6.83 22.42 -2.75
N ALA A 45 -7.81 22.05 -3.58
CA ALA A 45 -9.23 22.07 -3.20
C ALA A 45 -9.51 21.16 -2.00
N ARG A 46 -8.81 20.03 -1.88
CA ARG A 46 -8.98 19.08 -0.78
C ARG A 46 -8.36 19.57 0.54
N ILE A 47 -7.26 20.34 0.48
CA ILE A 47 -6.56 20.83 1.68
C ILE A 47 -6.96 22.24 2.09
N ARG A 48 -7.56 23.02 1.20
CA ARG A 48 -8.02 24.41 1.46
C ARG A 48 -8.98 24.54 2.64
N PRO A 49 -9.94 23.63 2.89
CA PRO A 49 -10.80 23.71 4.07
C PRO A 49 -10.04 23.67 5.40
N LYS A 50 -8.79 23.11 5.39
CA LYS A 50 -7.89 23.10 6.55
C LYS A 50 -7.03 24.37 6.66
N GLY A 51 -7.27 25.39 5.84
CA GLY A 51 -6.46 26.61 5.78
C GLY A 51 -5.07 26.40 5.15
N LEU A 52 -4.88 25.31 4.41
CA LEU A 52 -3.58 24.92 3.82
C LEU A 52 -3.55 25.19 2.32
N VAL A 53 -2.35 25.49 1.80
CA VAL A 53 -2.05 25.67 0.36
C VAL A 53 -0.85 24.78 0.01
N LEU A 54 -0.86 24.19 -1.17
CA LEU A 54 0.18 23.25 -1.59
C LEU A 54 1.51 23.99 -1.81
N SER A 55 2.52 23.64 -1.00
CA SER A 55 3.86 24.21 -1.07
C SER A 55 4.59 23.82 -2.37
N LYS A 56 5.70 24.51 -2.70
CA LYS A 56 6.57 24.12 -3.81
C LYS A 56 7.06 22.67 -3.68
N GLN A 57 7.39 22.25 -2.46
CA GLN A 57 7.79 20.87 -2.16
C GLN A 57 6.60 19.91 -2.32
N GLY A 58 5.40 20.29 -1.88
CA GLY A 58 4.18 19.51 -2.07
C GLY A 58 3.86 19.28 -3.55
N ARG A 59 4.03 20.30 -4.38
CA ARG A 59 3.87 20.17 -5.84
C ARG A 59 4.93 19.27 -6.47
N ALA A 60 6.18 19.32 -5.99
CA ALA A 60 7.24 18.43 -6.45
C ALA A 60 6.95 16.96 -6.06
N SER A 61 6.50 16.74 -4.83
CA SER A 61 6.07 15.44 -4.33
C SER A 61 4.92 14.86 -5.16
N LEU A 62 3.88 15.65 -5.40
CA LEU A 62 2.72 15.22 -6.22
C LEU A 62 3.13 14.88 -7.65
N ARG A 63 4.02 15.66 -8.27
CA ARG A 63 4.59 15.30 -9.58
C ARG A 63 5.30 13.95 -9.54
N PHE A 64 6.08 13.69 -8.51
CA PHE A 64 6.74 12.40 -8.35
C PHE A 64 5.71 11.25 -8.27
N PHE A 65 4.66 11.42 -7.47
CA PHE A 65 3.60 10.42 -7.37
C PHE A 65 2.95 10.13 -8.71
N VAL A 66 2.60 11.15 -9.48
CA VAL A 66 1.98 10.94 -10.80
C VAL A 66 2.98 10.36 -11.82
N ASN A 67 4.19 10.95 -11.92
CA ASN A 67 5.15 10.62 -12.96
C ASN A 67 5.90 9.31 -12.75
N LYS A 68 6.10 8.92 -11.52
CA LYS A 68 6.88 7.71 -11.21
C LYS A 68 6.01 6.63 -10.63
N VAL A 69 5.28 6.98 -9.61
CA VAL A 69 4.58 6.05 -8.78
C VAL A 69 3.33 5.49 -9.48
N ALA A 70 2.42 6.37 -9.94
CA ALA A 70 1.22 5.96 -10.65
C ALA A 70 1.54 5.31 -12.01
N VAL A 71 2.61 5.76 -12.69
CA VAL A 71 3.08 5.13 -13.95
C VAL A 71 3.64 3.73 -13.66
N GLN A 72 4.49 3.55 -12.64
CA GLN A 72 5.03 2.23 -12.28
C GLN A 72 3.95 1.26 -11.80
N ALA A 73 2.92 1.78 -11.13
CA ALA A 73 1.76 0.99 -10.73
C ALA A 73 0.80 0.65 -11.88
N GLY A 74 1.04 1.19 -13.08
CA GLY A 74 0.18 0.98 -14.25
C GLY A 74 -1.12 1.79 -14.22
N TYR A 75 -1.28 2.75 -13.31
CA TYR A 75 -2.50 3.58 -13.19
C TYR A 75 -2.54 4.74 -14.18
N VAL A 76 -1.39 5.16 -14.63
CA VAL A 76 -1.22 6.27 -15.58
C VAL A 76 -0.27 5.82 -16.69
N TYR A 77 -0.59 6.14 -17.93
CA TYR A 77 0.31 5.89 -19.05
C TYR A 77 1.60 6.73 -18.91
N PRO A 78 2.75 6.21 -19.34
CA PRO A 78 3.96 7.01 -19.45
C PRO A 78 3.66 8.29 -20.25
N HIS A 79 4.21 9.41 -19.78
CA HIS A 79 4.05 10.68 -20.49
C HIS A 79 4.71 10.60 -21.86
N ASP A 80 3.97 10.96 -22.89
CA ASP A 80 4.49 11.11 -24.25
C ASP A 80 4.36 12.58 -24.73
N LYS A 81 5.04 12.90 -25.81
CA LYS A 81 5.10 14.27 -26.34
C LYS A 81 3.84 14.68 -27.10
N ASP A 82 3.03 13.72 -27.51
CA ASP A 82 1.83 13.94 -28.32
C ASP A 82 0.64 14.32 -27.43
N HIS A 83 0.76 14.06 -26.12
CA HIS A 83 -0.25 14.37 -25.11
C HIS A 83 0.27 15.38 -24.09
N PRO A 84 -0.37 16.55 -23.95
CA PRO A 84 0.08 17.59 -23.02
C PRO A 84 -0.23 17.28 -21.55
N GLY A 85 -1.02 16.23 -21.29
CA GLY A 85 -1.46 15.81 -19.96
C GLY A 85 -1.09 14.37 -19.64
N TRP A 86 -1.43 13.98 -18.42
CA TRP A 86 -1.31 12.61 -17.91
C TRP A 86 -2.59 11.86 -18.20
N ARG A 87 -2.48 10.68 -18.80
CA ARG A 87 -3.62 9.85 -19.19
C ARG A 87 -3.80 8.68 -18.22
N ILE A 88 -5.05 8.49 -17.76
CA ILE A 88 -5.40 7.38 -16.89
C ILE A 88 -5.57 6.08 -17.68
N THR A 89 -5.12 4.96 -17.11
CA THR A 89 -5.34 3.61 -17.66
C THR A 89 -6.68 3.04 -17.16
N PRO A 90 -7.18 1.93 -17.73
CA PRO A 90 -8.30 1.18 -17.16
C PRO A 90 -8.04 0.79 -15.69
N GLU A 91 -6.85 0.29 -15.37
CA GLU A 91 -6.44 -0.09 -14.01
C GLU A 91 -6.42 1.11 -13.06
N GLY A 92 -6.02 2.28 -13.57
CA GLY A 92 -6.08 3.53 -12.82
C GLY A 92 -7.50 3.96 -12.49
N LYS A 93 -8.47 3.75 -13.41
CA LYS A 93 -9.88 4.00 -13.15
C LYS A 93 -10.41 3.08 -12.07
N ASP A 94 -10.10 1.80 -12.14
CA ASP A 94 -10.49 0.81 -11.14
C ASP A 94 -9.91 1.16 -9.76
N PHE A 95 -8.65 1.56 -9.71
CA PHE A 95 -8.02 2.01 -8.47
C PHE A 95 -8.68 3.28 -7.91
N ALA A 96 -8.98 4.26 -8.75
CA ALA A 96 -9.64 5.50 -8.33
C ALA A 96 -11.04 5.24 -7.75
N CYS A 97 -11.81 4.34 -8.38
CA CYS A 97 -13.17 4.00 -7.98
C CYS A 97 -13.24 2.97 -6.82
N SER A 98 -12.12 2.34 -6.47
CA SER A 98 -12.08 1.40 -5.33
C SER A 98 -12.24 2.19 -4.02
N PRO A 99 -13.05 1.72 -3.04
CA PRO A 99 -13.26 2.41 -1.78
C PRO A 99 -11.93 2.63 -1.05
N THR A 100 -11.73 3.83 -0.51
CA THR A 100 -10.63 4.14 0.40
C THR A 100 -10.93 3.50 1.75
N ALA A 101 -9.91 2.95 2.41
CA ALA A 101 -10.03 2.36 3.74
C ALA A 101 -10.38 3.38 4.86
N SER A 102 -10.71 4.63 4.52
CA SER A 102 -10.97 5.73 5.46
C SER A 102 -12.39 6.33 5.39
N GLU A 103 -13.32 5.70 4.66
CA GLU A 103 -14.72 6.09 4.73
C GLU A 103 -15.50 4.96 5.40
N ASP A 104 -16.22 5.30 6.47
CA ASP A 104 -17.11 4.41 7.21
C ASP A 104 -18.00 3.63 6.25
N VAL A 105 -17.70 2.34 6.08
CA VAL A 105 -18.47 1.46 5.22
C VAL A 105 -19.63 0.92 6.03
N ALA A 106 -20.78 1.56 5.88
CA ALA A 106 -22.04 0.83 6.01
C ALA A 106 -22.12 -0.13 4.82
N ILE A 107 -21.74 -1.38 5.06
CA ILE A 107 -21.74 -2.43 4.04
C ILE A 107 -23.18 -2.85 3.78
N ASN A 108 -23.74 -2.41 2.65
CA ASN A 108 -24.82 -3.15 2.00
C ASN A 108 -24.18 -4.05 0.93
N VAL A 109 -24.10 -5.33 1.27
CA VAL A 109 -23.69 -6.39 0.35
C VAL A 109 -24.91 -6.81 -0.43
N ASP A 110 -24.94 -6.52 -1.72
CA ASP A 110 -25.75 -7.28 -2.65
C ASP A 110 -24.85 -8.07 -3.61
N THR A 111 -25.12 -9.33 -3.63
CA THR A 111 -24.29 -10.45 -4.03
C THR A 111 -24.63 -10.91 -5.43
N GLY A 112 -23.59 -11.15 -6.22
CA GLY A 112 -23.77 -11.88 -7.48
C GLY A 112 -22.46 -12.29 -8.12
N ALA A 113 -21.80 -13.26 -7.56
CA ALA A 113 -20.90 -14.28 -8.10
C ALA A 113 -19.87 -14.67 -7.02
N GLU A 114 -20.30 -15.49 -6.06
CA GLU A 114 -19.40 -16.15 -5.12
C GLU A 114 -18.61 -17.25 -5.86
N GLU A 115 -17.39 -16.92 -6.28
CA GLU A 115 -16.34 -17.91 -6.24
C GLU A 115 -16.14 -18.24 -4.75
N ARG A 116 -16.51 -19.46 -4.34
CA ARG A 116 -16.30 -19.97 -2.97
C ARG A 116 -14.82 -20.04 -2.68
N LEU A 117 -14.21 -18.92 -2.28
CA LEU A 117 -12.86 -18.89 -1.76
C LEU A 117 -12.87 -19.71 -0.46
N LEU A 118 -11.89 -20.61 -0.32
CA LEU A 118 -11.68 -21.37 0.90
C LEU A 118 -11.55 -20.40 2.08
N PRO A 119 -12.14 -20.70 3.26
CA PRO A 119 -12.12 -19.80 4.43
C PRO A 119 -10.74 -19.23 4.78
N ASN A 120 -9.69 -20.02 4.62
CA ASN A 120 -8.30 -19.62 4.87
C ASN A 120 -7.79 -18.57 3.86
N ALA A 121 -8.23 -18.61 2.61
CA ALA A 121 -7.84 -17.64 1.59
C ALA A 121 -8.51 -16.28 1.84
N VAL A 122 -9.76 -16.27 2.31
CA VAL A 122 -10.49 -15.05 2.70
C VAL A 122 -9.81 -14.38 3.89
N GLN A 123 -9.46 -15.15 4.92
CA GLN A 123 -8.74 -14.63 6.08
C GLN A 123 -7.35 -14.12 5.73
N GLY A 124 -6.61 -14.81 4.84
CA GLY A 124 -5.31 -14.37 4.35
C GLY A 124 -5.40 -13.00 3.65
N ALA A 125 -6.36 -12.84 2.74
CA ALA A 125 -6.57 -11.57 2.04
C ALA A 125 -7.04 -10.43 2.99
N ALA A 126 -7.81 -10.75 4.01
CA ALA A 126 -8.21 -9.79 5.05
C ALA A 126 -7.00 -9.36 5.90
N PHE A 127 -6.15 -10.31 6.28
CA PHE A 127 -4.93 -10.04 7.02
C PHE A 127 -3.93 -9.19 6.20
N GLU A 128 -3.73 -9.48 4.92
CA GLU A 128 -2.90 -8.66 4.04
C GLU A 128 -3.39 -7.21 3.98
N ARG A 129 -4.70 -7.00 3.79
CA ARG A 129 -5.30 -5.64 3.77
C ARG A 129 -5.10 -4.92 5.10
N TRP A 130 -5.29 -5.62 6.21
CA TRP A 130 -5.07 -5.05 7.53
C TRP A 130 -3.59 -4.70 7.78
N VAL A 131 -2.65 -5.57 7.37
CA VAL A 131 -1.21 -5.25 7.44
C VAL A 131 -0.87 -4.02 6.62
N LEU A 132 -1.51 -3.81 5.47
CA LEU A 132 -1.31 -2.58 4.69
C LEU A 132 -1.74 -1.33 5.46
N ILE A 133 -2.83 -1.38 6.23
CA ILE A 133 -3.26 -0.28 7.12
C ILE A 133 -2.19 -0.04 8.18
N LEU A 134 -1.69 -1.10 8.82
CA LEU A 134 -0.62 -1.01 9.81
C LEU A 134 0.67 -0.40 9.23
N LEU A 135 1.09 -0.84 8.05
CA LEU A 135 2.27 -0.29 7.37
C LEU A 135 2.11 1.19 7.05
N ARG A 136 0.93 1.63 6.64
CA ARG A 136 0.63 3.06 6.39
C ARG A 136 0.73 3.89 7.67
N ALA A 137 0.27 3.35 8.79
CA ALA A 137 0.37 4.02 10.08
C ALA A 137 1.81 4.03 10.62
N ALA A 138 2.54 2.91 10.50
CA ALA A 138 3.91 2.78 10.99
C ALA A 138 4.95 3.53 10.13
N TYR A 139 4.70 3.63 8.83
CA TYR A 139 5.60 4.27 7.86
C TYR A 139 4.87 5.34 7.03
N PRO A 140 4.42 6.44 7.64
CA PRO A 140 3.55 7.45 7.00
C PRO A 140 4.21 8.20 5.84
N TYR A 141 5.55 8.14 5.74
CA TYR A 141 6.30 8.79 4.66
C TYR A 141 6.56 7.89 3.46
N TYR A 142 5.97 6.68 3.44
CA TYR A 142 6.05 5.75 2.32
C TYR A 142 4.73 5.71 1.55
N ALA A 143 4.82 5.74 0.23
CA ALA A 143 3.72 5.36 -0.65
C ALA A 143 3.73 3.84 -0.80
N TRP A 144 2.63 3.18 -0.47
CA TRP A 144 2.51 1.73 -0.46
C TRP A 144 1.70 1.24 -1.66
N TYR A 145 2.24 0.23 -2.36
CA TYR A 145 1.68 -0.41 -3.54
C TYR A 145 1.40 -1.87 -3.26
N ASP A 146 0.16 -2.27 -3.53
CA ASP A 146 -0.27 -3.66 -3.54
C ASP A 146 0.26 -4.34 -4.82
N GLN A 147 1.06 -5.40 -4.65
CA GLN A 147 1.62 -6.20 -5.74
C GLN A 147 0.80 -7.46 -6.02
N GLY A 148 -0.05 -7.89 -5.08
CA GLY A 148 -0.80 -9.14 -5.12
C GLY A 148 -1.97 -9.15 -6.11
N ARG A 149 -2.40 -8.00 -6.63
CA ARG A 149 -3.50 -7.93 -7.62
C ARG A 149 -3.10 -8.42 -9.01
N HIS A 150 -1.82 -8.54 -9.31
CA HIS A 150 -1.31 -9.01 -10.60
C HIS A 150 -0.58 -10.35 -10.44
N LYS A 151 -1.34 -11.45 -10.33
CA LYS A 151 -0.81 -12.82 -10.18
C LYS A 151 0.32 -13.18 -11.15
N ALA A 152 0.33 -12.60 -12.33
CA ALA A 152 1.40 -12.81 -13.33
C ALA A 152 2.74 -12.13 -12.96
N THR A 153 2.75 -11.16 -12.05
CA THR A 153 3.94 -10.41 -11.63
C THR A 153 4.30 -10.59 -10.16
N GLU A 154 3.59 -11.46 -9.42
CA GLU A 154 3.92 -11.80 -8.03
C GLU A 154 5.33 -12.38 -7.92
N ARG A 155 6.28 -11.51 -7.66
CA ARG A 155 7.69 -11.87 -7.44
C ARG A 155 8.01 -12.08 -5.96
N GLY A 156 7.06 -12.59 -5.17
CA GLY A 156 7.27 -12.87 -3.76
C GLY A 156 7.18 -11.66 -2.84
N LEU A 157 6.55 -10.57 -3.27
CA LEU A 157 6.23 -9.41 -2.44
C LEU A 157 4.75 -9.08 -2.58
N ASP A 158 4.07 -8.87 -1.44
CA ASP A 158 2.67 -8.43 -1.42
C ASP A 158 2.60 -6.91 -1.53
N PHE A 159 3.52 -6.19 -0.90
CA PHE A 159 3.58 -4.73 -0.96
C PHE A 159 4.97 -4.22 -1.26
N VAL A 160 5.03 -3.06 -1.90
CA VAL A 160 6.24 -2.27 -2.03
C VAL A 160 5.95 -0.85 -1.55
N GLY A 161 6.71 -0.39 -0.55
CA GLY A 161 6.69 0.99 -0.09
C GLY A 161 7.81 1.79 -0.75
N THR A 162 7.52 2.99 -1.23
CA THR A 162 8.53 3.89 -1.77
C THR A 162 8.50 5.22 -1.01
N ARG A 163 9.61 5.58 -0.40
CA ARG A 163 9.79 6.87 0.26
C ARG A 163 10.36 7.89 -0.72
N LEU A 164 9.82 9.09 -0.68
CA LEU A 164 10.45 10.24 -1.34
C LEU A 164 11.79 10.52 -0.66
N GLY A 165 12.86 10.48 -1.44
CA GLY A 165 14.19 10.85 -0.97
C GLY A 165 14.23 12.33 -0.60
N ASP A 166 15.01 12.67 0.44
CA ASP A 166 15.51 14.01 0.64
C ASP A 166 16.32 14.41 -0.59
N SER A 167 16.63 15.68 -0.73
CA SER A 167 17.21 16.38 -1.89
C SER A 167 18.26 15.67 -2.78
N ASN A 168 18.72 14.49 -2.40
CA ASN A 168 19.67 13.66 -3.17
C ASN A 168 19.02 12.65 -4.13
N ASN A 169 17.70 12.69 -4.33
CA ASN A 169 16.95 11.96 -5.35
C ASN A 169 16.99 10.41 -5.29
N GLU A 170 17.47 9.81 -4.21
CA GLU A 170 17.43 8.36 -4.03
C GLU A 170 16.11 7.94 -3.39
N ALA A 171 15.27 7.31 -4.18
CA ALA A 171 14.02 6.74 -3.68
C ALA A 171 14.32 5.48 -2.86
N ARG A 172 14.13 5.56 -1.55
CA ARG A 172 14.23 4.38 -0.67
C ARG A 172 13.00 3.50 -0.83
N SER A 173 13.20 2.21 -0.96
CA SER A 173 12.13 1.24 -1.15
C SER A 173 12.15 0.14 -0.08
N ILE A 174 10.95 -0.26 0.34
CA ILE A 174 10.72 -1.36 1.27
C ILE A 174 9.88 -2.43 0.57
N GLY A 175 10.37 -3.68 0.52
CA GLY A 175 9.59 -4.82 0.08
C GLY A 175 8.95 -5.54 1.26
N VAL A 176 7.66 -5.90 1.15
CA VAL A 176 6.93 -6.58 2.23
C VAL A 176 6.27 -7.84 1.72
N GLN A 177 6.41 -8.92 2.47
CA GLN A 177 5.65 -10.15 2.31
C GLN A 177 4.84 -10.40 3.57
N VAL A 178 3.58 -10.79 3.41
CA VAL A 178 2.63 -11.09 4.49
C VAL A 178 2.21 -12.55 4.40
N LYS A 179 2.23 -13.26 5.52
CA LYS A 179 1.79 -14.67 5.60
C LYS A 179 0.96 -14.91 6.84
N LEU A 180 -0.28 -15.30 6.63
CA LEU A 180 -1.15 -15.78 7.70
C LEU A 180 -0.87 -17.27 7.92
N HIS A 181 -0.24 -17.60 9.03
CA HIS A 181 0.04 -18.98 9.44
C HIS A 181 -0.58 -19.28 10.82
N ARG A 182 -0.78 -20.55 11.12
CA ARG A 182 -1.09 -20.94 12.50
C ARG A 182 0.08 -20.58 13.42
N PRO A 183 -0.17 -20.27 14.72
CA PRO A 183 0.86 -19.70 15.62
C PRO A 183 2.19 -20.44 15.69
N ASN A 184 2.20 -21.75 15.52
CA ASN A 184 3.41 -22.59 15.60
C ASN A 184 3.94 -23.03 14.23
N ASN A 185 3.33 -22.61 13.14
CA ASN A 185 3.77 -22.98 11.81
C ASN A 185 4.78 -21.96 11.27
N ALA A 186 5.87 -22.48 10.71
CA ALA A 186 6.83 -21.64 9.99
C ALA A 186 6.42 -21.49 8.52
N PRO A 187 6.77 -20.36 7.89
CA PRO A 187 6.74 -20.25 6.44
C PRO A 187 7.57 -21.39 5.80
N THR A 188 7.08 -21.93 4.70
CA THR A 188 7.85 -22.92 3.97
C THR A 188 9.16 -22.30 3.43
N GLN A 189 10.18 -23.12 3.21
CA GLN A 189 11.44 -22.65 2.62
C GLN A 189 11.22 -22.02 1.23
N GLY A 190 10.24 -22.55 0.46
CA GLY A 190 9.88 -22.00 -0.84
C GLY A 190 9.28 -20.60 -0.76
N GLU A 191 8.41 -20.34 0.20
CA GLU A 191 7.85 -18.99 0.45
C GLU A 191 8.93 -18.00 0.87
N TRP A 192 9.81 -18.44 1.77
CA TRP A 192 10.92 -17.63 2.25
C TRP A 192 11.90 -17.25 1.11
N LEU A 193 12.33 -18.22 0.32
CA LEU A 193 13.21 -17.96 -0.81
C LEU A 193 12.55 -17.10 -1.91
N LYS A 194 11.25 -17.31 -2.16
CA LYS A 194 10.48 -16.47 -3.09
C LYS A 194 10.45 -15.01 -2.65
N PHE A 195 10.28 -14.76 -1.34
CA PHE A 195 10.35 -13.43 -0.77
C PHE A 195 11.73 -12.80 -0.96
N LEU A 196 12.81 -13.47 -0.59
CA LEU A 196 14.17 -12.96 -0.77
C LEU A 196 14.49 -12.69 -2.25
N ALA A 197 14.09 -13.59 -3.14
CA ALA A 197 14.24 -13.39 -4.58
C ALA A 197 13.43 -12.18 -5.09
N GLY A 198 12.24 -11.94 -4.53
CA GLY A 198 11.42 -10.77 -4.81
C GLY A 198 12.09 -9.47 -4.40
N CYS A 199 12.66 -9.42 -3.20
CA CYS A 199 13.43 -8.30 -2.70
C CYS A 199 14.64 -7.99 -3.60
N PHE A 200 15.38 -9.02 -3.98
CA PHE A 200 16.54 -8.88 -4.87
C PHE A 200 16.14 -8.39 -6.26
N ALA A 201 15.11 -8.99 -6.86
CA ALA A 201 14.63 -8.63 -8.21
C ALA A 201 14.10 -7.19 -8.29
N ARG A 202 13.51 -6.69 -7.19
CA ARG A 202 13.01 -5.33 -7.06
C ARG A 202 14.06 -4.35 -6.55
N ARG A 203 15.24 -4.83 -6.16
CA ARG A 203 16.33 -4.01 -5.59
C ARG A 203 15.83 -3.14 -4.44
N VAL A 204 15.00 -3.72 -3.56
CA VAL A 204 14.53 -2.98 -2.38
C VAL A 204 15.69 -2.79 -1.40
N GLU A 205 15.75 -1.62 -0.76
CA GLU A 205 16.79 -1.29 0.23
C GLU A 205 16.53 -1.92 1.60
N SER A 206 15.25 -2.11 1.92
CA SER A 206 14.80 -2.74 3.15
C SER A 206 13.72 -3.75 2.86
N ALA A 207 13.61 -4.75 3.70
CA ALA A 207 12.63 -5.80 3.55
C ALA A 207 11.94 -6.10 4.89
N ILE A 208 10.62 -6.33 4.85
CA ILE A 208 9.81 -6.69 6.01
C ILE A 208 9.09 -8.00 5.71
N PHE A 209 9.24 -8.98 6.59
CA PHE A 209 8.47 -10.21 6.53
C PHE A 209 7.49 -10.24 7.71
N VAL A 210 6.20 -10.29 7.42
CA VAL A 210 5.13 -10.30 8.43
C VAL A 210 4.49 -11.67 8.45
N THR A 211 4.46 -12.33 9.60
CA THR A 211 3.78 -13.62 9.74
C THR A 211 3.18 -13.79 11.13
N THR A 212 1.96 -14.34 11.20
CA THR A 212 1.35 -14.76 12.47
C THR A 212 1.96 -16.03 13.03
N GLY A 213 2.71 -16.78 12.19
CA GLY A 213 3.50 -17.93 12.61
C GLY A 213 4.87 -17.56 13.17
N ARG A 214 5.81 -18.50 13.16
CA ARG A 214 7.18 -18.31 13.65
C ARG A 214 8.20 -18.81 12.64
N LEU A 215 9.24 -18.03 12.40
CA LEU A 215 10.35 -18.45 11.55
C LEU A 215 11.13 -19.61 12.20
N THR A 216 11.71 -20.47 11.37
CA THR A 216 12.70 -21.44 11.83
C THR A 216 13.99 -20.74 12.27
N SER A 217 14.83 -21.44 13.03
CA SER A 217 16.15 -20.88 13.43
C SER A 217 17.04 -20.55 12.23
N ALA A 218 16.94 -21.34 11.14
CA ALA A 218 17.66 -21.08 9.90
C ALA A 218 17.15 -19.79 9.23
N GLN A 219 15.85 -19.64 9.07
CA GLN A 219 15.24 -18.44 8.47
C GLN A 219 15.54 -17.18 9.29
N ARG A 220 15.54 -17.25 10.64
CA ARG A 220 15.93 -16.09 11.47
C ARG A 220 17.37 -15.69 11.25
N ARG A 221 18.29 -16.63 11.14
CA ARG A 221 19.70 -16.34 10.84
C ARG A 221 19.82 -15.71 9.46
N GLU A 222 19.19 -16.25 8.45
CA GLU A 222 19.16 -15.69 7.10
C GLU A 222 18.55 -14.27 7.08
N ALA A 223 17.48 -14.05 7.87
CA ALA A 223 16.86 -12.73 8.02
C ALA A 223 17.84 -11.71 8.61
N GLN A 224 18.61 -12.09 9.64
CA GLN A 224 19.63 -11.24 10.25
C GLN A 224 20.75 -10.91 9.26
N GLU A 225 21.25 -11.90 8.53
CA GLU A 225 22.29 -11.74 7.50
C GLU A 225 21.82 -10.83 6.37
N ALA A 226 20.57 -11.01 5.91
CA ALA A 226 19.94 -10.20 4.86
C ALA A 226 19.35 -8.87 5.34
N LYS A 227 19.45 -8.55 6.64
CA LYS A 227 18.88 -7.36 7.29
C LYS A 227 17.38 -7.21 7.05
N VAL A 228 16.66 -8.31 7.03
CA VAL A 228 15.20 -8.35 6.94
C VAL A 228 14.60 -8.05 8.30
N ILE A 229 13.66 -7.11 8.35
CA ILE A 229 12.83 -6.87 9.53
C ILE A 229 11.77 -7.96 9.58
N VAL A 230 11.70 -8.69 10.68
CA VAL A 230 10.72 -9.76 10.86
C VAL A 230 9.72 -9.34 11.93
N LEU A 231 8.43 -9.36 11.59
CA LEU A 231 7.31 -9.22 12.51
C LEU A 231 6.66 -10.60 12.63
N GLU A 232 6.99 -11.34 13.67
CA GLU A 232 6.52 -12.71 13.85
C GLU A 232 5.63 -12.91 15.08
N GLY A 233 4.54 -13.62 14.86
CA GLY A 233 3.56 -13.93 15.91
C GLY A 233 2.54 -12.84 16.15
N ALA A 234 1.32 -13.25 16.45
CA ALA A 234 0.19 -12.35 16.63
C ALA A 234 0.43 -11.26 17.70
N ALA A 235 1.13 -11.61 18.80
CA ALA A 235 1.39 -10.68 19.91
C ALA A 235 2.31 -9.53 19.51
N GLU A 236 3.38 -9.78 18.74
CA GLU A 236 4.28 -8.72 18.29
C GLU A 236 3.59 -7.80 17.28
N ILE A 237 2.83 -8.39 16.35
CA ILE A 237 2.05 -7.64 15.35
C ILE A 237 1.00 -6.77 16.05
N ALA A 238 0.28 -7.31 17.05
CA ALA A 238 -0.70 -6.55 17.83
C ALA A 238 -0.06 -5.43 18.64
N ARG A 239 1.13 -5.65 19.20
CA ARG A 239 1.91 -4.61 19.90
C ARG A 239 2.28 -3.47 18.97
N LEU A 240 2.72 -3.77 17.74
CA LEU A 240 3.01 -2.74 16.75
C LEU A 240 1.75 -1.97 16.34
N ALA A 241 0.62 -2.67 16.16
CA ALA A 241 -0.65 -2.05 15.85
C ALA A 241 -1.09 -1.06 16.95
N SER A 242 -1.02 -1.49 18.23
CA SER A 242 -1.32 -0.64 19.37
C SER A 242 -0.43 0.61 19.43
N LEU A 243 0.87 0.47 19.15
CA LEU A 243 1.82 1.58 19.13
C LEU A 243 1.45 2.65 18.09
N HIS A 244 0.82 2.25 16.99
CA HIS A 244 0.39 3.12 15.90
C HIS A 244 -1.12 3.43 15.88
N ASN A 245 -1.84 3.12 16.97
CA ASN A 245 -3.29 3.31 17.10
C ASN A 245 -4.10 2.61 15.98
N VAL A 246 -3.65 1.45 15.54
CA VAL A 246 -4.38 0.58 14.61
C VAL A 246 -5.11 -0.47 15.41
N GLU A 247 -6.40 -0.66 15.13
CA GLU A 247 -7.22 -1.69 15.77
C GLU A 247 -6.62 -3.09 15.53
N ALA A 248 -6.67 -3.96 16.52
CA ALA A 248 -6.11 -5.30 16.44
C ALA A 248 -6.84 -6.14 15.37
N PHE A 249 -6.09 -6.97 14.64
CA PHE A 249 -6.68 -7.92 13.70
C PHE A 249 -7.30 -9.08 14.48
N GLU A 250 -8.61 -9.27 14.33
CA GLU A 250 -9.32 -10.40 14.90
C GLU A 250 -9.19 -11.63 14.00
N LEU A 251 -8.46 -12.63 14.47
CA LEU A 251 -8.47 -13.95 13.86
C LEU A 251 -9.81 -14.61 14.16
N SER A 252 -10.64 -14.84 13.16
CA SER A 252 -11.89 -15.59 13.36
C SER A 252 -11.55 -17.05 13.72
N GLU A 253 -11.80 -17.42 14.97
CA GLU A 253 -11.60 -18.80 15.51
C GLU A 253 -12.66 -19.80 15.01
N LYS A 254 -13.55 -19.42 14.09
CA LYS A 254 -14.57 -20.33 13.56
C LYS A 254 -13.97 -21.37 12.63
N GLY A 255 -13.60 -22.50 13.19
CA GLY A 255 -13.17 -23.68 12.41
C GLY A 255 -12.51 -24.82 13.20
N ALA A 256 -12.51 -24.78 14.54
CA ALA A 256 -11.86 -25.82 15.35
C ALA A 256 -12.80 -26.88 15.94
N ASP A 257 -14.13 -26.71 15.87
CA ASP A 257 -15.08 -27.52 16.65
C ASP A 257 -15.95 -28.51 15.85
N ASP A 258 -15.61 -28.82 14.58
CA ASP A 258 -16.45 -29.72 13.76
C ASP A 258 -15.75 -31.02 13.29
N GLU A 259 -14.69 -31.45 13.99
CA GLU A 259 -14.14 -32.82 13.81
C GLU A 259 -14.18 -33.61 15.11
N SER A 260 -15.34 -33.68 15.75
CA SER A 260 -15.62 -34.66 16.82
C SER A 260 -17.07 -35.08 16.70
N GLY A 261 -17.34 -36.01 15.81
CA GLY A 261 -18.63 -36.67 15.63
C GLY A 261 -18.47 -37.96 14.87
#